data_15b3b1f05350f62b8de6f69ebd715307
#
_entry.id   15b3b1f05350f62b8de6f69ebd715307
#
_cell.length_a   1.000
_cell.length_b   1.000
_cell.length_c   1.000
_cell.angle_alpha   90.00
_cell.angle_beta   90.00
_cell.angle_gamma   90.00
#
_symmetry.space_group_name_H-M   'P 1'
#
loop_
_entity.id
_entity.type
_entity.pdbx_description
1 polymer ?
#
loop_
_entity_poly.entity_id
_entity_poly.type
_entity_poly.pdbx_seq_one_letter_code
_entity_poly.pdbx_strand_id
1 'polypeptide(L)'
;DITPAMRRVVDAAVAKAYGGKKQIAWMEVFAGEKAVKVYGADQWLPEETVAAVKDYVISIKGPLTTPTSGGIRSLNVALRQMLDLYVCLRPVRYFTGVPSPVKAPEKVDMVIFRENTEDIYAGVEWEANSPEVKKVIEFLQKEMGVKKIRFPESSAIGIKPVSIEGSERLIRKAIQYAIDNKRRSVTLVHKGNIMKFTEGGFKKWGYELAAREFGARLIGEGPWMELPNGIVIKDVIADAFLQQILLRPDEYDVIATLNLNGDYISDALAAEVGGIGIAPGANLSDTVAMFEATHGTAPKYAGKDYVNPGSLILSAEMMLRHLGWIEAADLIVAGMEKAIAARSVTYDFARLMDGATEVKCSQFAEAMVAKM
;
A
#
# COMPACT_ATOMS: atom_id res chain seq x y z
N ASP A 1 -17.12 -1.48 11.86
CA ASP A 1 -18.15 -1.47 10.82
C ASP A 1 -17.66 -2.19 9.55
N ILE A 2 -16.50 -1.81 8.98
CA ILE A 2 -16.02 -2.36 7.69
C ILE A 2 -15.61 -3.84 7.76
N THR A 3 -15.06 -4.34 8.88
CA THR A 3 -14.63 -5.75 9.00
C THR A 3 -15.79 -6.73 8.93
N PRO A 4 -16.92 -6.55 9.67
CA PRO A 4 -18.10 -7.39 9.47
C PRO A 4 -18.67 -7.33 8.06
N ALA A 5 -18.68 -6.17 7.41
CA ALA A 5 -19.12 -6.00 6.02
C ALA A 5 -18.23 -6.80 5.06
N MET A 6 -16.91 -6.69 5.21
CA MET A 6 -15.93 -7.46 4.42
C MET A 6 -16.11 -8.96 4.60
N ARG A 7 -16.20 -9.46 5.86
CA ARG A 7 -16.38 -10.90 6.13
C ARG A 7 -17.65 -11.44 5.47
N ARG A 8 -18.76 -10.70 5.55
CA ARG A 8 -20.02 -11.08 4.90
C ARG A 8 -19.86 -11.26 3.39
N VAL A 9 -19.17 -10.33 2.72
CA VAL A 9 -18.92 -10.40 1.27
C VAL A 9 -18.01 -11.59 0.93
N VAL A 10 -16.93 -11.78 1.68
CA VAL A 10 -15.96 -12.87 1.46
C VAL A 10 -16.61 -14.23 1.67
N ASP A 11 -17.31 -14.42 2.79
CA ASP A 11 -17.96 -15.71 3.10
C ASP A 11 -19.03 -16.06 2.06
N ALA A 12 -19.81 -15.07 1.59
CA ALA A 12 -20.79 -15.27 0.54
C ALA A 12 -20.14 -15.64 -0.81
N ALA A 13 -19.07 -14.95 -1.19
CA ALA A 13 -18.32 -15.23 -2.41
C ALA A 13 -17.71 -16.64 -2.41
N VAL A 14 -17.09 -17.03 -1.29
CA VAL A 14 -16.50 -18.38 -1.12
C VAL A 14 -17.58 -19.47 -1.15
N ALA A 15 -18.68 -19.25 -0.43
CA ALA A 15 -19.80 -20.21 -0.44
C ALA A 15 -20.38 -20.38 -1.85
N LYS A 16 -20.58 -19.29 -2.59
CA LYS A 16 -21.11 -19.31 -3.96
C LYS A 16 -20.14 -19.96 -4.95
N ALA A 17 -18.86 -19.64 -4.89
CA ALA A 17 -17.85 -20.16 -5.80
C ALA A 17 -17.62 -21.68 -5.63
N TYR A 18 -17.67 -22.17 -4.40
CA TYR A 18 -17.21 -23.54 -4.10
C TYR A 18 -18.30 -24.45 -3.52
N GLY A 19 -19.53 -23.98 -3.38
CA GLY A 19 -20.66 -24.81 -2.93
C GLY A 19 -20.43 -25.49 -1.57
N GLY A 20 -19.78 -24.80 -0.64
CA GLY A 20 -19.45 -25.30 0.69
C GLY A 20 -18.20 -26.21 0.78
N LYS A 21 -17.52 -26.49 -0.35
CA LYS A 21 -16.29 -27.31 -0.36
C LYS A 21 -15.07 -26.57 0.21
N LYS A 22 -15.11 -25.24 0.26
CA LYS A 22 -14.10 -24.39 0.87
C LYS A 22 -14.78 -23.40 1.80
N GLN A 23 -14.10 -23.08 2.89
CA GLN A 23 -14.51 -22.04 3.84
C GLN A 23 -13.29 -21.43 4.51
N ILE A 24 -13.42 -20.22 5.03
CA ILE A 24 -12.39 -19.56 5.83
C ILE A 24 -12.75 -19.73 7.31
N ALA A 25 -11.84 -20.31 8.09
CA ALA A 25 -11.93 -20.30 9.55
C ALA A 25 -11.29 -19.01 10.06
N TRP A 26 -12.13 -18.06 10.47
CA TRP A 26 -11.64 -16.77 10.96
C TRP A 26 -11.18 -16.87 12.42
N MET A 27 -9.93 -16.49 12.67
CA MET A 27 -9.40 -16.27 14.01
C MET A 27 -9.23 -14.75 14.23
N GLU A 28 -9.82 -14.21 15.28
CA GLU A 28 -9.69 -12.80 15.64
C GLU A 28 -8.60 -12.61 16.68
N VAL A 29 -7.63 -11.74 16.37
CA VAL A 29 -6.61 -11.25 17.29
C VAL A 29 -6.68 -9.73 17.37
N PHE A 30 -6.18 -9.14 18.44
CA PHE A 30 -6.42 -7.73 18.74
C PHE A 30 -5.15 -6.89 18.62
N ALA A 31 -5.29 -5.71 18.03
CA ALA A 31 -4.30 -4.66 17.98
C ALA A 31 -4.96 -3.29 18.12
N GLY A 32 -4.21 -2.28 18.50
CA GLY A 32 -4.69 -0.92 18.69
C GLY A 32 -5.64 -0.76 19.88
N GLU A 33 -6.60 0.14 19.79
CA GLU A 33 -7.55 0.43 20.89
C GLU A 33 -8.34 -0.80 21.36
N LYS A 34 -8.60 -1.75 20.47
CA LYS A 34 -9.31 -2.98 20.83
C LYS A 34 -8.44 -3.88 21.71
N ALA A 35 -7.15 -3.97 21.45
CA ALA A 35 -6.21 -4.70 22.30
C ALA A 35 -6.12 -4.05 23.68
N VAL A 36 -6.01 -2.73 23.76
CA VAL A 36 -6.01 -1.99 25.03
C VAL A 36 -7.26 -2.27 25.86
N LYS A 37 -8.43 -2.35 25.24
CA LYS A 37 -9.70 -2.67 25.93
C LYS A 37 -9.73 -4.10 26.47
N VAL A 38 -9.07 -5.04 25.81
CA VAL A 38 -9.09 -6.47 26.19
C VAL A 38 -7.97 -6.81 27.16
N TYR A 39 -6.77 -6.28 26.95
CA TYR A 39 -5.54 -6.69 27.66
C TYR A 39 -5.01 -5.64 28.65
N GLY A 40 -5.49 -4.39 28.58
CA GLY A 40 -5.06 -3.29 29.46
C GLY A 40 -4.30 -2.17 28.73
N ALA A 41 -4.06 -1.07 29.47
CA ALA A 41 -3.69 0.23 28.92
C ALA A 41 -2.41 0.26 28.05
N ASP A 42 -1.44 -0.59 28.32
CA ASP A 42 -0.14 -0.57 27.62
C ASP A 42 -0.04 -1.62 26.50
N GLN A 43 -1.11 -2.38 26.25
CA GLN A 43 -1.13 -3.51 25.32
C GLN A 43 -1.68 -3.12 23.93
N TRP A 44 -1.02 -2.16 23.27
CA TRP A 44 -1.42 -1.71 21.94
C TRP A 44 -1.14 -2.73 20.83
N LEU A 45 -0.10 -3.54 20.98
CA LEU A 45 0.27 -4.61 20.06
C LEU A 45 0.79 -5.81 20.88
N PRO A 46 -0.11 -6.69 21.33
CA PRO A 46 0.29 -7.87 22.11
C PRO A 46 1.23 -8.80 21.33
N GLU A 47 2.21 -9.38 22.01
CA GLU A 47 3.14 -10.34 21.39
C GLU A 47 2.42 -11.54 20.78
N GLU A 48 1.35 -12.03 21.42
CA GLU A 48 0.53 -13.12 20.93
C GLU A 48 -0.15 -12.78 19.58
N THR A 49 -0.53 -11.51 19.35
CA THR A 49 -1.07 -11.06 18.07
C THR A 49 -0.02 -11.16 16.98
N VAL A 50 1.20 -10.72 17.26
CA VAL A 50 2.31 -10.80 16.30
C VAL A 50 2.68 -12.26 16.03
N ALA A 51 2.73 -13.10 17.07
CA ALA A 51 2.98 -14.53 16.94
C ALA A 51 1.90 -15.22 16.09
N ALA A 52 0.62 -14.96 16.35
CA ALA A 52 -0.47 -15.51 15.57
C ALA A 52 -0.39 -15.12 14.09
N VAL A 53 -0.12 -13.85 13.76
CA VAL A 53 0.05 -13.41 12.36
C VAL A 53 1.21 -14.13 11.69
N LYS A 54 2.32 -14.38 12.40
CA LYS A 54 3.49 -15.10 11.92
C LYS A 54 3.19 -16.58 11.68
N ASP A 55 2.49 -17.21 12.62
CA ASP A 55 2.20 -18.66 12.57
C ASP A 55 1.15 -19.01 11.51
N TYR A 56 0.12 -18.17 11.36
CA TYR A 56 -0.95 -18.39 10.37
C TYR A 56 -0.61 -17.86 8.97
N VAL A 57 0.47 -17.12 8.81
CA VAL A 57 1.07 -16.57 7.60
C VAL A 57 0.18 -15.66 6.76
N ILE A 58 -1.14 -15.78 6.83
CA ILE A 58 -2.11 -14.95 6.12
C ILE A 58 -3.02 -14.25 7.12
N SER A 59 -3.08 -12.95 7.03
CA SER A 59 -3.92 -12.11 7.90
C SER A 59 -4.57 -10.97 7.12
N ILE A 60 -5.70 -10.48 7.64
CA ILE A 60 -6.35 -9.27 7.15
C ILE A 60 -6.74 -8.40 8.34
N LYS A 61 -6.51 -7.10 8.24
CA LYS A 61 -6.83 -6.16 9.31
C LYS A 61 -7.50 -4.89 8.79
N GLY A 62 -8.32 -4.30 9.62
CA GLY A 62 -8.78 -2.91 9.44
C GLY A 62 -7.67 -1.89 9.75
N PRO A 63 -7.95 -0.60 9.59
CA PRO A 63 -7.05 0.47 9.99
C PRO A 63 -6.80 0.49 11.49
N LEU A 64 -5.60 0.89 11.91
CA LEU A 64 -5.21 1.01 13.31
C LEU A 64 -4.92 2.48 13.64
N THR A 65 -5.42 2.94 14.79
CA THR A 65 -5.05 4.24 15.36
C THR A 65 -3.70 4.10 16.05
N THR A 66 -2.78 5.01 15.75
CA THR A 66 -1.53 5.14 16.49
C THR A 66 -1.76 6.04 17.71
N PRO A 67 -1.34 5.63 18.91
CA PRO A 67 -1.44 6.47 20.09
C PRO A 67 -0.61 7.75 19.92
N THR A 68 -1.14 8.88 20.36
CA THR A 68 -0.44 10.19 20.30
C THR A 68 0.57 10.39 21.43
N SER A 69 0.60 9.49 22.41
CA SER A 69 1.51 9.50 23.56
C SER A 69 2.16 8.13 23.74
N GLY A 70 3.35 8.08 24.33
CA GLY A 70 4.01 6.82 24.74
C GLY A 70 5.08 6.27 23.80
N GLY A 71 5.64 7.07 22.89
CA GLY A 71 6.84 6.66 22.11
C GLY A 71 6.58 5.66 20.97
N ILE A 72 5.36 5.13 20.83
CA ILE A 72 4.98 4.27 19.69
C ILE A 72 4.69 5.17 18.49
N ARG A 73 5.55 5.09 17.47
CA ARG A 73 5.41 5.94 16.27
C ARG A 73 4.24 5.53 15.38
N SER A 74 4.07 4.24 15.11
CA SER A 74 2.95 3.70 14.33
C SER A 74 2.86 2.19 14.54
N LEU A 75 1.67 1.70 14.89
CA LEU A 75 1.40 0.26 14.99
C LEU A 75 1.55 -0.45 13.65
N ASN A 76 1.18 0.20 12.56
CA ASN A 76 1.35 -0.34 11.20
C ASN A 76 2.84 -0.49 10.86
N VAL A 77 3.66 0.52 11.15
CA VAL A 77 5.11 0.46 10.93
C VAL A 77 5.74 -0.63 11.81
N ALA A 78 5.33 -0.74 13.08
CA ALA A 78 5.81 -1.80 13.97
C ALA A 78 5.54 -3.20 13.41
N LEU A 79 4.30 -3.48 12.96
CA LEU A 79 3.95 -4.76 12.34
C LEU A 79 4.79 -5.05 11.09
N ARG A 80 4.98 -4.06 10.22
CA ARG A 80 5.79 -4.19 9.00
C ARG A 80 7.25 -4.56 9.31
N GLN A 81 7.83 -3.92 10.32
CA GLN A 81 9.21 -4.18 10.76
C GLN A 81 9.35 -5.51 11.49
N MET A 82 8.47 -5.83 12.44
CA MET A 82 8.54 -7.07 13.25
C MET A 82 8.32 -8.34 12.40
N LEU A 83 7.55 -8.25 11.34
CA LEU A 83 7.23 -9.35 10.44
C LEU A 83 8.02 -9.29 9.12
N ASP A 84 8.95 -8.34 8.99
CA ASP A 84 9.73 -8.06 7.77
C ASP A 84 8.87 -7.99 6.49
N LEU A 85 7.74 -7.29 6.57
CA LEU A 85 6.82 -7.12 5.46
C LEU A 85 7.36 -6.05 4.51
N TYR A 86 8.37 -6.38 3.74
CA TYR A 86 9.16 -5.43 2.96
C TYR A 86 8.49 -4.94 1.67
N VAL A 87 7.41 -5.55 1.26
CA VAL A 87 6.59 -5.10 0.11
C VAL A 87 5.27 -4.54 0.60
N CYS A 88 4.98 -3.29 0.35
CA CYS A 88 3.62 -2.76 0.38
C CYS A 88 3.07 -2.76 -1.05
N LEU A 89 2.10 -3.62 -1.30
CA LEU A 89 1.48 -3.84 -2.60
C LEU A 89 0.14 -3.10 -2.65
N ARG A 90 -0.02 -2.17 -3.59
CA ARG A 90 -1.23 -1.36 -3.76
C ARG A 90 -1.66 -1.31 -5.23
N PRO A 91 -2.57 -2.19 -5.68
CA PRO A 91 -3.18 -2.08 -7.00
C PRO A 91 -4.13 -0.87 -7.05
N VAL A 92 -4.10 -0.15 -8.16
CA VAL A 92 -4.99 0.98 -8.43
C VAL A 92 -5.63 0.77 -9.79
N ARG A 93 -6.95 0.62 -9.81
CA ARG A 93 -7.74 0.52 -11.04
C ARG A 93 -9.06 1.25 -10.89
N TYR A 94 -9.59 1.68 -12.01
CA TYR A 94 -10.88 2.34 -12.06
C TYR A 94 -12.03 1.33 -12.13
N PHE A 95 -13.11 1.59 -11.40
CA PHE A 95 -14.38 0.90 -11.52
C PHE A 95 -15.37 1.81 -12.26
N THR A 96 -15.93 1.32 -13.35
CA THR A 96 -16.81 2.11 -14.23
C THR A 96 -17.99 2.70 -13.46
N GLY A 97 -18.14 4.01 -13.55
CA GLY A 97 -19.22 4.77 -12.89
C GLY A 97 -18.81 5.40 -11.57
N VAL A 98 -17.63 5.11 -11.05
CA VAL A 98 -17.09 5.81 -9.85
C VAL A 98 -16.75 7.26 -10.22
N PRO A 99 -17.12 8.25 -9.39
CA PRO A 99 -16.71 9.63 -9.60
C PRO A 99 -15.20 9.79 -9.56
N SER A 100 -14.66 10.53 -10.53
CA SER A 100 -13.22 10.77 -10.64
C SER A 100 -12.92 12.23 -10.94
N PRO A 101 -11.83 12.79 -10.40
CA PRO A 101 -11.38 14.16 -10.73
C PRO A 101 -10.63 14.25 -12.05
N VAL A 102 -10.21 13.10 -12.64
CA VAL A 102 -9.46 13.07 -13.90
C VAL A 102 -10.40 12.77 -15.09
N LYS A 103 -9.96 13.17 -16.30
CA LYS A 103 -10.79 13.08 -17.52
C LYS A 103 -10.97 11.65 -18.03
N ALA A 104 -10.01 10.77 -17.85
CA ALA A 104 -9.97 9.42 -18.38
C ALA A 104 -9.48 8.41 -17.33
N PRO A 105 -10.25 8.24 -16.22
CA PRO A 105 -9.83 7.36 -15.13
C PRO A 105 -9.74 5.88 -15.54
N GLU A 106 -10.43 5.47 -16.59
CA GLU A 106 -10.37 4.12 -17.18
C GLU A 106 -8.98 3.76 -17.71
N LYS A 107 -8.10 4.74 -17.91
CA LYS A 107 -6.70 4.52 -18.30
C LYS A 107 -5.78 4.25 -17.11
N VAL A 108 -6.26 4.40 -15.88
CA VAL A 108 -5.49 4.13 -14.67
C VAL A 108 -5.63 2.66 -14.29
N ASP A 109 -4.57 1.89 -14.55
CA ASP A 109 -4.41 0.50 -14.13
C ASP A 109 -2.95 0.27 -13.76
N MET A 110 -2.61 0.57 -12.53
CA MET A 110 -1.24 0.50 -12.02
C MET A 110 -1.16 -0.36 -10.77
N VAL A 111 0.01 -0.95 -10.55
CA VAL A 111 0.29 -1.71 -9.33
C VAL A 111 1.55 -1.16 -8.68
N ILE A 112 1.42 -0.63 -7.47
CA ILE A 112 2.52 0.00 -6.75
C ILE A 112 3.17 -1.02 -5.82
N PHE A 113 4.47 -1.19 -5.96
CA PHE A 113 5.39 -1.88 -5.06
C PHE A 113 6.16 -0.81 -4.29
N ARG A 114 5.70 -0.52 -3.07
CA ARG A 114 6.32 0.43 -2.16
C ARG A 114 7.24 -0.32 -1.21
N GLU A 115 8.50 0.11 -1.10
CA GLU A 115 9.39 -0.33 -0.03
C GLU A 115 8.75 0.00 1.33
N ASN A 116 8.92 -0.86 2.32
CA ASN A 116 8.06 -0.81 3.50
C ASN A 116 8.81 -0.89 4.84
N THR A 117 10.13 -0.98 4.84
CA THR A 117 10.94 -1.24 6.05
C THR A 117 12.04 -0.22 6.31
N GLU A 118 12.43 0.53 5.30
CA GLU A 118 13.50 1.53 5.33
C GLU A 118 12.97 2.95 5.08
N ASP A 119 13.83 3.81 4.55
CA ASP A 119 13.56 5.20 4.26
C ASP A 119 13.39 6.02 5.55
N ILE A 120 12.77 7.17 5.48
CA ILE A 120 12.46 8.00 6.68
C ILE A 120 11.51 7.28 7.65
N TYR A 121 10.81 6.25 7.20
CA TYR A 121 9.94 5.39 8.02
C TYR A 121 10.73 4.51 8.99
N ALA A 122 12.04 4.38 8.84
CA ALA A 122 12.92 3.80 9.85
C ALA A 122 12.87 4.56 11.18
N GLY A 123 12.45 5.82 11.11
CA GLY A 123 12.20 6.63 12.29
C GLY A 123 13.46 7.06 13.04
N VAL A 124 14.57 7.20 12.35
CA VAL A 124 15.83 7.67 12.92
C VAL A 124 15.86 9.19 12.85
N GLU A 125 15.46 9.84 13.93
CA GLU A 125 15.41 11.30 13.99
C GLU A 125 15.59 11.83 15.42
N TRP A 126 16.01 13.08 15.53
CA TRP A 126 16.21 13.79 16.78
C TRP A 126 15.54 15.17 16.74
N GLU A 127 14.83 15.47 17.82
CA GLU A 127 14.10 16.71 17.99
C GLU A 127 15.06 17.93 18.08
N ALA A 128 14.63 19.04 17.51
CA ALA A 128 15.34 20.31 17.61
C ALA A 128 15.59 20.70 19.07
N ASN A 129 16.75 21.27 19.33
CA ASN A 129 17.22 21.69 20.66
C ASN A 129 17.52 20.55 21.67
N SER A 130 17.28 19.27 21.33
CA SER A 130 17.61 18.15 22.19
C SER A 130 19.14 18.01 22.38
N PRO A 131 19.62 17.45 23.52
CA PRO A 131 21.04 17.16 23.71
C PRO A 131 21.58 16.18 22.66
N GLU A 132 20.74 15.26 22.19
CA GLU A 132 21.08 14.24 21.22
C GLU A 132 21.31 14.84 19.83
N VAL A 133 20.42 15.74 19.36
CA VAL A 133 20.59 16.38 18.06
C VAL A 133 21.85 17.25 17.99
N LYS A 134 22.23 17.90 19.11
CA LYS A 134 23.47 18.66 19.18
C LYS A 134 24.71 17.79 18.97
N LYS A 135 24.74 16.57 19.55
CA LYS A 135 25.81 15.61 19.34
C LYS A 135 25.87 15.14 17.90
N VAL A 136 24.70 14.85 17.29
CA VAL A 136 24.62 14.44 15.87
C VAL A 136 25.12 15.55 14.96
N ILE A 137 24.67 16.80 15.17
CA ILE A 137 25.11 17.94 14.36
C ILE A 137 26.61 18.18 14.52
N GLU A 138 27.13 18.13 15.74
CA GLU A 138 28.56 18.27 16.03
C GLU A 138 29.37 17.20 15.31
N PHE A 139 28.97 15.93 15.37
CA PHE A 139 29.61 14.83 14.65
C PHE A 139 29.61 15.07 13.12
N LEU A 140 28.45 15.42 12.57
CA LEU A 140 28.34 15.69 11.12
C LEU A 140 29.24 16.86 10.70
N GLN A 141 29.37 17.89 11.52
CA GLN A 141 30.21 19.06 11.19
C GLN A 141 31.69 18.79 11.39
N LYS A 142 32.09 18.20 12.53
CA LYS A 142 33.49 18.02 12.91
C LYS A 142 34.13 16.79 12.27
N GLU A 143 33.44 15.66 12.29
CA GLU A 143 34.01 14.39 11.81
C GLU A 143 33.71 14.16 10.34
N MET A 144 32.48 14.50 9.87
CA MET A 144 32.06 14.28 8.48
C MET A 144 32.21 15.51 7.60
N GLY A 145 32.67 16.66 8.13
CA GLY A 145 32.91 17.89 7.37
C GLY A 145 31.68 18.54 6.74
N VAL A 146 30.48 18.26 7.28
CA VAL A 146 29.22 18.79 6.76
C VAL A 146 29.13 20.29 7.09
N LYS A 147 29.05 21.14 6.06
CA LYS A 147 28.92 22.60 6.20
C LYS A 147 27.55 23.16 5.82
N LYS A 148 26.62 22.29 5.43
CA LYS A 148 25.35 22.69 4.81
C LYS A 148 24.16 22.77 5.77
N ILE A 149 24.34 22.49 7.07
CA ILE A 149 23.30 22.67 8.07
C ILE A 149 23.24 24.17 8.37
N ARG A 150 22.20 24.83 7.85
CA ARG A 150 22.11 26.29 7.85
C ARG A 150 21.90 26.89 9.24
N PHE A 151 21.13 26.21 10.08
CA PHE A 151 20.76 26.63 11.43
C PHE A 151 21.06 25.51 12.45
N PRO A 152 22.34 25.24 12.76
CA PRO A 152 22.72 24.07 13.57
C PRO A 152 22.14 24.12 14.98
N GLU A 153 21.95 25.31 15.57
CA GLU A 153 21.46 25.47 16.93
C GLU A 153 19.97 25.11 17.09
N SER A 154 19.19 25.16 16.01
CA SER A 154 17.73 24.96 16.06
C SER A 154 17.20 23.94 15.04
N SER A 155 18.09 23.18 14.39
CA SER A 155 17.68 22.14 13.45
C SER A 155 17.33 20.84 14.15
N ALA A 156 16.26 20.18 13.70
CA ALA A 156 16.06 18.76 13.88
C ALA A 156 16.82 17.99 12.80
N ILE A 157 17.19 16.75 13.05
CA ILE A 157 17.86 15.87 12.05
C ILE A 157 17.10 14.57 11.93
N GLY A 158 16.83 14.16 10.68
CA GLY A 158 16.32 12.83 10.33
C GLY A 158 17.25 12.12 9.35
N ILE A 159 17.36 10.83 9.45
CA ILE A 159 18.18 9.98 8.57
C ILE A 159 17.29 9.14 7.67
N LYS A 160 17.66 9.10 6.38
CA LYS A 160 17.01 8.28 5.35
C LYS A 160 17.94 7.11 4.99
N PRO A 161 17.85 5.96 5.67
CA PRO A 161 18.59 4.78 5.27
C PRO A 161 17.95 4.13 4.05
N VAL A 162 18.76 3.76 3.06
CA VAL A 162 18.35 2.99 1.88
C VAL A 162 19.46 2.01 1.56
N SER A 163 19.17 0.71 1.66
CA SER A 163 20.13 -0.36 1.40
C SER A 163 20.00 -0.95 0.01
N ILE A 164 21.08 -1.62 -0.42
CA ILE A 164 21.08 -2.42 -1.66
C ILE A 164 20.07 -3.56 -1.51
N GLU A 165 20.14 -4.29 -0.41
CA GLU A 165 19.33 -5.47 -0.13
C GLU A 165 17.84 -5.11 -0.07
N GLY A 166 17.46 -4.05 0.64
CA GLY A 166 16.08 -3.56 0.74
C GLY A 166 15.53 -3.12 -0.60
N SER A 167 16.35 -2.42 -1.39
CA SER A 167 15.98 -1.97 -2.74
C SER A 167 15.83 -3.15 -3.71
N GLU A 168 16.81 -4.04 -3.75
CA GLU A 168 16.80 -5.18 -4.68
C GLU A 168 15.66 -6.16 -4.39
N ARG A 169 15.39 -6.49 -3.12
CA ARG A 169 14.32 -7.44 -2.78
C ARG A 169 12.93 -6.91 -3.19
N LEU A 170 12.68 -5.61 -3.05
CA LEU A 170 11.46 -4.97 -3.51
C LEU A 170 11.34 -5.00 -5.03
N ILE A 171 12.37 -4.53 -5.73
CA ILE A 171 12.39 -4.45 -7.21
C ILE A 171 12.28 -5.85 -7.82
N ARG A 172 12.92 -6.86 -7.24
CA ARG A 172 12.79 -8.26 -7.66
C ARG A 172 11.33 -8.73 -7.62
N LYS A 173 10.60 -8.43 -6.53
CA LYS A 173 9.17 -8.76 -6.43
C LYS A 173 8.33 -8.01 -7.46
N ALA A 174 8.64 -6.75 -7.74
CA ALA A 174 7.94 -5.97 -8.76
C ALA A 174 8.15 -6.54 -10.17
N ILE A 175 9.39 -6.90 -10.51
CA ILE A 175 9.71 -7.52 -11.82
C ILE A 175 9.04 -8.90 -11.93
N GLN A 176 9.14 -9.74 -10.90
CA GLN A 176 8.50 -11.05 -10.90
C GLN A 176 6.99 -10.94 -11.05
N TYR A 177 6.36 -10.01 -10.33
CA TYR A 177 4.93 -9.73 -10.48
C TYR A 177 4.58 -9.33 -11.92
N ALA A 178 5.39 -8.47 -12.54
CA ALA A 178 5.17 -8.07 -13.92
C ALA A 178 5.23 -9.25 -14.89
N ILE A 179 6.16 -10.18 -14.67
CA ILE A 179 6.29 -11.43 -15.45
C ILE A 179 5.04 -12.32 -15.26
N ASP A 180 4.70 -12.63 -14.01
CA ASP A 180 3.62 -13.55 -13.65
C ASP A 180 2.25 -13.06 -14.13
N ASN A 181 2.05 -11.73 -14.10
CA ASN A 181 0.79 -11.09 -14.48
C ASN A 181 0.81 -10.50 -15.91
N LYS A 182 1.85 -10.79 -16.70
CA LYS A 182 1.99 -10.32 -18.10
C LYS A 182 1.83 -8.82 -18.24
N ARG A 183 2.39 -8.07 -17.28
CA ARG A 183 2.40 -6.61 -17.30
C ARG A 183 3.44 -6.09 -18.28
N ARG A 184 3.30 -4.85 -18.74
CA ARG A 184 4.09 -4.30 -19.86
C ARG A 184 5.42 -3.68 -19.42
N SER A 185 5.45 -3.11 -18.22
CA SER A 185 6.65 -2.39 -17.73
C SER A 185 6.72 -2.36 -16.22
N VAL A 186 7.96 -2.18 -15.72
CA VAL A 186 8.25 -1.79 -14.34
C VAL A 186 8.94 -0.44 -14.36
N THR A 187 8.37 0.55 -13.69
CA THR A 187 8.91 1.91 -13.58
C THR A 187 9.49 2.15 -12.21
N LEU A 188 10.79 2.45 -12.15
CA LEU A 188 11.49 2.85 -10.93
C LEU A 188 11.24 4.34 -10.68
N VAL A 189 10.44 4.69 -9.68
CA VAL A 189 10.16 6.09 -9.33
C VAL A 189 11.09 6.54 -8.23
N HIS A 190 11.81 7.64 -8.44
CA HIS A 190 12.86 8.11 -7.55
C HIS A 190 13.09 9.63 -7.64
N LYS A 191 13.80 10.18 -6.65
CA LYS A 191 14.32 11.58 -6.65
C LYS A 191 15.86 11.60 -6.71
N GLY A 192 16.46 10.72 -7.51
CA GLY A 192 17.91 10.49 -7.59
C GLY A 192 18.74 11.65 -8.15
N ASN A 193 18.11 12.65 -8.80
CA ASN A 193 18.79 13.89 -9.20
C ASN A 193 19.19 14.77 -8.00
N ILE A 194 18.49 14.64 -6.88
CA ILE A 194 18.76 15.35 -5.61
C ILE A 194 19.43 14.42 -4.61
N MET A 195 18.84 13.26 -4.31
CA MET A 195 19.35 12.28 -3.35
C MET A 195 20.13 11.18 -4.10
N LYS A 196 21.36 11.53 -4.50
CA LYS A 196 22.15 10.74 -5.46
C LYS A 196 22.52 9.33 -4.98
N PHE A 197 22.72 9.15 -3.68
CA PHE A 197 23.20 7.88 -3.10
C PHE A 197 22.09 7.00 -2.53
N THR A 198 20.98 7.58 -2.11
CA THR A 198 19.80 6.85 -1.64
C THR A 198 18.83 6.60 -2.79
N GLU A 199 18.09 7.58 -3.25
CA GLU A 199 17.14 7.48 -4.36
C GLU A 199 17.83 7.12 -5.70
N GLY A 200 18.98 7.72 -5.97
CA GLY A 200 19.80 7.39 -7.13
C GLY A 200 20.42 6.01 -7.04
N GLY A 201 20.76 5.56 -5.82
CA GLY A 201 21.17 4.19 -5.52
C GLY A 201 20.07 3.19 -5.86
N PHE A 202 18.86 3.41 -5.37
CA PHE A 202 17.68 2.59 -5.66
C PHE A 202 17.50 2.37 -7.18
N LYS A 203 17.53 3.46 -7.96
CA LYS A 203 17.46 3.36 -9.42
C LYS A 203 18.61 2.50 -10.00
N LYS A 204 19.85 2.80 -9.61
CA LYS A 204 21.05 2.11 -10.12
C LYS A 204 20.96 0.62 -9.83
N TRP A 205 20.71 0.24 -8.58
CA TRP A 205 20.62 -1.16 -8.16
C TRP A 205 19.45 -1.88 -8.82
N GLY A 206 18.35 -1.19 -9.12
CA GLY A 206 17.24 -1.75 -9.88
C GLY A 206 17.61 -2.15 -11.30
N TYR A 207 18.35 -1.32 -12.02
CA TYR A 207 18.84 -1.68 -13.35
C TYR A 207 19.91 -2.80 -13.30
N GLU A 208 20.83 -2.75 -12.34
CA GLU A 208 21.83 -3.79 -12.13
C GLU A 208 21.19 -5.14 -11.81
N LEU A 209 20.18 -5.15 -10.96
CA LEU A 209 19.38 -6.34 -10.65
C LEU A 209 18.68 -6.89 -11.89
N ALA A 210 17.99 -6.04 -12.65
CA ALA A 210 17.29 -6.45 -13.86
C ALA A 210 18.20 -7.11 -14.88
N ALA A 211 19.40 -6.55 -15.08
CA ALA A 211 20.43 -7.14 -15.95
C ALA A 211 20.96 -8.48 -15.39
N ARG A 212 21.32 -8.51 -14.12
CA ARG A 212 21.97 -9.65 -13.47
C ARG A 212 21.06 -10.86 -13.30
N GLU A 213 19.82 -10.65 -12.86
CA GLU A 213 18.91 -11.75 -12.49
C GLU A 213 17.86 -12.06 -13.55
N PHE A 214 17.46 -11.07 -14.34
CA PHE A 214 16.38 -11.23 -15.32
C PHE A 214 16.84 -11.11 -16.78
N GLY A 215 18.15 -10.92 -17.01
CA GLY A 215 18.72 -10.86 -18.36
C GLY A 215 18.31 -9.63 -19.16
N ALA A 216 17.93 -8.53 -18.49
CA ALA A 216 17.56 -7.29 -19.14
C ALA A 216 18.70 -6.70 -19.96
N ARG A 217 18.39 -6.11 -21.12
CA ARG A 217 19.35 -5.47 -22.01
C ARG A 217 18.94 -4.03 -22.29
N LEU A 218 19.92 -3.16 -22.51
CA LEU A 218 19.68 -1.75 -22.85
C LEU A 218 18.83 -1.60 -24.12
N ILE A 219 17.92 -0.63 -24.09
CA ILE A 219 17.10 -0.22 -25.23
C ILE A 219 17.59 1.15 -25.72
N GLY A 220 18.01 1.23 -26.96
CA GLY A 220 18.47 2.49 -27.55
C GLY A 220 19.66 3.10 -26.81
N GLU A 221 19.69 4.43 -26.69
CA GLU A 221 20.76 5.19 -26.04
C GLU A 221 20.45 5.55 -24.57
N GLY A 222 19.25 5.23 -24.10
CA GLY A 222 18.78 5.59 -22.75
C GLY A 222 19.17 4.55 -21.69
N PRO A 223 18.90 4.84 -20.41
CA PRO A 223 19.16 3.88 -19.34
C PRO A 223 18.12 2.74 -19.30
N TRP A 224 17.05 2.82 -20.08
CA TRP A 224 15.97 1.83 -20.07
C TRP A 224 16.45 0.47 -20.56
N MET A 225 15.86 -0.57 -20.02
CA MET A 225 16.16 -1.94 -20.34
C MET A 225 14.90 -2.72 -20.71
N GLU A 226 15.08 -3.80 -21.46
CA GLU A 226 14.02 -4.74 -21.81
C GLU A 226 14.42 -6.15 -21.39
N LEU A 227 13.49 -6.84 -20.75
CA LEU A 227 13.60 -8.26 -20.41
C LEU A 227 13.45 -9.12 -21.68
N PRO A 228 13.93 -10.38 -21.69
CA PRO A 228 13.78 -11.28 -22.84
C PRO A 228 12.32 -11.51 -23.29
N ASN A 229 11.36 -11.29 -22.40
CA ASN A 229 9.91 -11.42 -22.68
C ASN A 229 9.23 -10.10 -23.09
N GLY A 230 9.99 -9.02 -23.32
CA GLY A 230 9.50 -7.73 -23.80
C GLY A 230 9.03 -6.75 -22.70
N ILE A 231 9.16 -7.10 -21.41
CA ILE A 231 8.83 -6.18 -20.30
C ILE A 231 9.91 -5.10 -20.22
N VAL A 232 9.49 -3.84 -20.23
CA VAL A 232 10.39 -2.69 -20.16
C VAL A 232 10.64 -2.29 -18.71
N ILE A 233 11.91 -2.20 -18.32
CA ILE A 233 12.36 -1.60 -17.06
C ILE A 233 12.78 -0.16 -17.37
N LYS A 234 12.10 0.81 -16.74
CA LYS A 234 12.35 2.24 -16.96
C LYS A 234 12.37 3.00 -15.66
N ASP A 235 12.78 4.25 -15.68
CA ASP A 235 12.78 5.11 -14.52
C ASP A 235 12.14 6.47 -14.80
N VAL A 236 11.69 7.12 -13.74
CA VAL A 236 11.16 8.49 -13.79
C VAL A 236 11.39 9.21 -12.46
N ILE A 237 11.67 10.51 -12.55
CA ILE A 237 11.79 11.38 -11.37
C ILE A 237 10.40 11.58 -10.75
N ALA A 238 10.29 11.48 -9.42
CA ALA A 238 9.03 11.44 -8.69
C ALA A 238 8.06 12.61 -8.99
N ASP A 239 8.57 13.84 -9.07
CA ASP A 239 7.74 15.00 -9.42
C ASP A 239 7.23 14.96 -10.86
N ALA A 240 8.04 14.47 -11.79
CA ALA A 240 7.58 14.23 -13.16
C ALA A 240 6.55 13.11 -13.23
N PHE A 241 6.72 12.04 -12.44
CA PHE A 241 5.75 10.94 -12.33
C PHE A 241 4.38 11.45 -11.86
N LEU A 242 4.34 12.22 -10.77
CA LEU A 242 3.10 12.79 -10.23
C LEU A 242 2.35 13.68 -11.25
N GLN A 243 3.07 14.34 -12.15
CA GLN A 243 2.46 15.07 -13.27
C GLN A 243 1.96 14.13 -14.36
N GLN A 244 2.75 13.12 -14.71
CA GLN A 244 2.49 12.25 -15.86
C GLN A 244 1.34 11.28 -15.61
N ILE A 245 1.11 10.82 -14.39
CA ILE A 245 -0.05 9.97 -14.08
C ILE A 245 -1.39 10.69 -14.33
N LEU A 246 -1.44 12.03 -14.19
CA LEU A 246 -2.61 12.82 -14.53
C LEU A 246 -2.81 13.02 -16.04
N LEU A 247 -1.71 13.07 -16.80
CA LEU A 247 -1.73 13.42 -18.22
C LEU A 247 -1.71 12.18 -19.14
N ARG A 248 -0.99 11.13 -18.74
CA ARG A 248 -0.71 9.94 -19.56
C ARG A 248 -0.60 8.69 -18.67
N PRO A 249 -1.65 8.35 -17.90
CA PRO A 249 -1.58 7.20 -16.96
C PRO A 249 -1.32 5.87 -17.66
N ASP A 250 -1.78 5.70 -18.91
CA ASP A 250 -1.60 4.50 -19.72
C ASP A 250 -0.15 4.19 -20.13
N GLU A 251 0.80 5.12 -19.90
CA GLU A 251 2.22 4.86 -20.08
C GLU A 251 2.85 4.08 -18.91
N TYR A 252 2.13 3.93 -17.80
CA TYR A 252 2.62 3.31 -16.55
C TYR A 252 1.86 2.02 -16.24
N ASP A 253 2.56 1.09 -15.57
CA ASP A 253 2.00 -0.22 -15.29
C ASP A 253 2.40 -0.68 -13.87
N VAL A 254 3.51 -1.40 -13.68
CA VAL A 254 4.04 -1.72 -12.36
C VAL A 254 4.99 -0.62 -11.93
N ILE A 255 4.83 -0.12 -10.71
CA ILE A 255 5.63 0.95 -10.11
C ILE A 255 6.43 0.38 -8.95
N ALA A 256 7.74 0.55 -8.97
CA ALA A 256 8.59 0.23 -7.82
C ALA A 256 9.21 1.52 -7.28
N THR A 257 9.10 1.75 -5.97
CA THR A 257 9.58 2.99 -5.36
C THR A 257 9.88 2.84 -3.88
N LEU A 258 10.66 3.77 -3.33
CA LEU A 258 10.97 3.85 -1.92
C LEU A 258 9.74 4.23 -1.08
N ASN A 259 9.84 4.07 0.22
CA ASN A 259 8.72 4.10 1.16
C ASN A 259 7.92 5.40 1.11
N LEU A 260 8.54 6.56 1.27
CA LEU A 260 7.84 7.84 1.28
C LEU A 260 7.20 8.17 -0.07
N ASN A 261 7.94 7.99 -1.17
CA ASN A 261 7.40 8.20 -2.51
C ASN A 261 6.18 7.30 -2.76
N GLY A 262 6.25 6.03 -2.35
CA GLY A 262 5.17 5.07 -2.49
C GLY A 262 3.92 5.44 -1.70
N ASP A 263 4.09 6.06 -0.53
CA ASP A 263 2.98 6.57 0.26
C ASP A 263 2.22 7.69 -0.49
N TYR A 264 2.93 8.71 -0.93
CA TYR A 264 2.34 9.82 -1.67
C TYR A 264 1.71 9.38 -3.00
N ILE A 265 2.41 8.55 -3.75
CA ILE A 265 1.98 8.11 -5.08
C ILE A 265 0.72 7.26 -5.00
N SER A 266 0.63 6.35 -4.04
CA SER A 266 -0.53 5.47 -3.92
C SER A 266 -1.81 6.23 -3.55
N ASP A 267 -1.71 7.25 -2.71
CA ASP A 267 -2.85 8.08 -2.34
C ASP A 267 -3.28 9.01 -3.48
N ALA A 268 -2.30 9.58 -4.23
CA ALA A 268 -2.58 10.37 -5.43
C ALA A 268 -3.33 9.54 -6.49
N LEU A 269 -2.83 8.33 -6.79
CA LEU A 269 -3.47 7.43 -7.75
C LEU A 269 -4.84 6.92 -7.26
N ALA A 270 -5.00 6.65 -5.96
CA ALA A 270 -6.29 6.29 -5.40
C ALA A 270 -7.34 7.40 -5.63
N ALA A 271 -6.93 8.68 -5.49
CA ALA A 271 -7.82 9.81 -5.76
C ALA A 271 -8.28 9.86 -7.23
N GLU A 272 -7.41 9.50 -8.17
CA GLU A 272 -7.75 9.47 -9.61
C GLU A 272 -8.84 8.46 -9.96
N VAL A 273 -8.93 7.36 -9.21
CA VAL A 273 -9.92 6.30 -9.46
C VAL A 273 -11.13 6.35 -8.53
N GLY A 274 -11.27 7.40 -7.72
CA GLY A 274 -12.46 7.63 -6.88
C GLY A 274 -12.19 7.69 -5.39
N GLY A 275 -10.95 7.56 -4.95
CA GLY A 275 -10.53 7.77 -3.56
C GLY A 275 -10.14 6.51 -2.81
N ILE A 276 -9.60 6.73 -1.62
CA ILE A 276 -9.04 5.67 -0.76
C ILE A 276 -10.09 4.66 -0.23
N GLY A 277 -11.39 4.98 -0.33
CA GLY A 277 -12.46 4.08 0.08
C GLY A 277 -12.55 2.77 -0.72
N ILE A 278 -11.93 2.72 -1.89
CA ILE A 278 -11.82 1.53 -2.76
C ILE A 278 -10.36 1.17 -3.12
N ALA A 279 -9.39 1.70 -2.39
CA ALA A 279 -7.98 1.41 -2.59
C ALA A 279 -7.54 0.24 -1.70
N PRO A 280 -7.23 -0.95 -2.26
CA PRO A 280 -6.78 -2.10 -1.48
C PRO A 280 -5.28 -2.04 -1.19
N GLY A 281 -4.85 -2.83 -0.21
CA GLY A 281 -3.45 -2.98 0.12
C GLY A 281 -3.09 -4.33 0.73
N ALA A 282 -1.84 -4.72 0.52
CA ALA A 282 -1.22 -5.84 1.18
C ALA A 282 0.22 -5.51 1.59
N ASN A 283 0.67 -6.08 2.70
CA ASN A 283 2.05 -6.03 3.14
C ASN A 283 2.60 -7.45 3.12
N LEU A 284 3.68 -7.68 2.39
CA LEU A 284 4.17 -9.01 2.08
C LEU A 284 5.63 -9.17 2.50
N SER A 285 5.96 -10.34 3.04
CA SER A 285 7.31 -10.87 3.11
C SER A 285 7.46 -12.07 2.17
N ASP A 286 8.50 -12.87 2.35
CA ASP A 286 8.62 -14.13 1.61
C ASP A 286 7.66 -15.21 2.13
N THR A 287 7.17 -15.08 3.37
CA THR A 287 6.34 -16.09 4.04
C THR A 287 5.01 -15.56 4.54
N VAL A 288 4.95 -14.31 4.97
CA VAL A 288 3.77 -13.70 5.60
C VAL A 288 3.11 -12.71 4.64
N ALA A 289 1.78 -12.78 4.54
CA ALA A 289 0.95 -11.83 3.81
C ALA A 289 -0.09 -11.20 4.74
N MET A 290 -0.04 -9.89 4.92
CA MET A 290 -1.00 -9.12 5.71
C MET A 290 -1.74 -8.13 4.82
N PHE A 291 -3.03 -8.37 4.63
CA PHE A 291 -3.91 -7.54 3.84
C PHE A 291 -4.54 -6.44 4.70
N GLU A 292 -4.70 -5.24 4.17
CA GLU A 292 -5.24 -4.13 4.94
C GLU A 292 -5.94 -3.07 4.09
N ALA A 293 -6.92 -2.38 4.67
CA ALA A 293 -7.42 -1.13 4.11
C ALA A 293 -6.32 -0.06 4.13
N THR A 294 -6.22 0.75 3.07
CA THR A 294 -5.18 1.77 2.94
C THR A 294 -5.51 3.08 3.66
N HIS A 295 -6.79 3.31 3.99
CA HIS A 295 -7.26 4.50 4.71
C HIS A 295 -7.07 4.40 6.23
N GLY A 296 -7.16 5.55 6.93
CA GLY A 296 -7.12 5.62 8.40
C GLY A 296 -8.43 5.18 9.08
N THR A 297 -8.45 5.25 10.41
CA THR A 297 -9.55 4.77 11.26
C THR A 297 -10.82 5.63 11.21
N ALA A 298 -10.72 6.89 10.80
CA ALA A 298 -11.83 7.84 10.74
C ALA A 298 -12.75 7.80 12.00
N PRO A 299 -12.24 8.07 13.22
CA PRO A 299 -12.91 7.78 14.49
C PRO A 299 -14.26 8.48 14.64
N LYS A 300 -14.47 9.62 13.98
CA LYS A 300 -15.75 10.34 13.98
C LYS A 300 -16.91 9.55 13.36
N TYR A 301 -16.61 8.50 12.59
CA TYR A 301 -17.61 7.63 11.94
C TYR A 301 -17.71 6.25 12.59
N ALA A 302 -16.93 5.96 13.60
CA ALA A 302 -16.94 4.66 14.27
C ALA A 302 -18.32 4.33 14.83
N GLY A 303 -18.82 3.12 14.57
CA GLY A 303 -20.13 2.62 15.02
C GLY A 303 -21.34 3.21 14.30
N LYS A 304 -21.14 4.05 13.26
CA LYS A 304 -22.26 4.69 12.54
C LYS A 304 -22.71 3.94 11.29
N ASP A 305 -22.06 2.84 10.96
CA ASP A 305 -22.32 2.06 9.74
C ASP A 305 -22.32 2.91 8.46
N TYR A 306 -21.33 3.83 8.34
CA TYR A 306 -21.39 4.92 7.38
C TYR A 306 -20.28 4.85 6.31
N VAL A 307 -19.07 4.43 6.69
CA VAL A 307 -17.90 4.48 5.79
C VAL A 307 -17.96 3.40 4.71
N ASN A 308 -17.30 3.68 3.59
CA ASN A 308 -17.16 2.74 2.48
C ASN A 308 -16.31 1.53 2.89
N PRO A 309 -16.79 0.28 2.82
CA PRO A 309 -16.01 -0.91 3.15
C PRO A 309 -15.16 -1.42 1.98
N GLY A 310 -15.23 -0.77 0.82
CA GLY A 310 -14.64 -1.24 -0.45
C GLY A 310 -13.15 -1.49 -0.38
N SER A 311 -12.38 -0.63 0.29
CA SER A 311 -10.93 -0.81 0.45
C SER A 311 -10.60 -2.14 1.15
N LEU A 312 -11.27 -2.46 2.27
CA LEU A 312 -11.04 -3.71 2.98
C LEU A 312 -11.59 -4.93 2.22
N ILE A 313 -12.71 -4.78 1.53
CA ILE A 313 -13.30 -5.82 0.68
C ILE A 313 -12.35 -6.18 -0.48
N LEU A 314 -11.79 -5.17 -1.15
CA LEU A 314 -10.82 -5.41 -2.23
C LEU A 314 -9.46 -5.91 -1.70
N SER A 315 -9.08 -5.56 -0.48
CA SER A 315 -7.92 -6.18 0.19
C SER A 315 -8.17 -7.66 0.45
N ALA A 316 -9.39 -8.04 0.83
CA ALA A 316 -9.77 -9.44 0.96
C ALA A 316 -9.87 -10.16 -0.40
N GLU A 317 -10.25 -9.48 -1.46
CA GLU A 317 -10.17 -9.99 -2.83
C GLU A 317 -8.72 -10.34 -3.20
N MET A 318 -7.76 -9.46 -2.90
CA MET A 318 -6.33 -9.76 -3.06
C MET A 318 -5.90 -10.97 -2.22
N MET A 319 -6.39 -11.10 -0.99
CA MET A 319 -6.14 -12.26 -0.13
C MET A 319 -6.64 -13.55 -0.78
N LEU A 320 -7.83 -13.55 -1.35
CA LEU A 320 -8.36 -14.74 -2.05
C LEU A 320 -7.53 -15.09 -3.28
N ARG A 321 -7.07 -14.12 -4.07
CA ARG A 321 -6.13 -14.38 -5.17
C ARG A 321 -4.80 -14.94 -4.69
N HIS A 322 -4.28 -14.44 -3.60
CA HIS A 322 -3.06 -14.95 -2.96
C HIS A 322 -3.22 -16.43 -2.52
N LEU A 323 -4.42 -16.81 -2.04
CA LEU A 323 -4.79 -18.18 -1.71
C LEU A 323 -5.04 -19.08 -2.95
N GLY A 324 -5.04 -18.51 -4.16
CA GLY A 324 -5.44 -19.23 -5.38
C GLY A 324 -6.94 -19.48 -5.49
N TRP A 325 -7.77 -18.71 -4.79
CA TRP A 325 -9.23 -18.80 -4.80
C TRP A 325 -9.84 -17.78 -5.77
N ILE A 326 -9.47 -17.91 -7.03
CA ILE A 326 -9.70 -16.91 -8.08
C ILE A 326 -11.19 -16.71 -8.35
N GLU A 327 -11.99 -17.77 -8.37
CA GLU A 327 -13.42 -17.73 -8.66
C GLU A 327 -14.18 -16.88 -7.61
N ALA A 328 -13.80 -17.02 -6.33
CA ALA A 328 -14.39 -16.21 -5.27
C ALA A 328 -13.94 -14.75 -5.35
N ALA A 329 -12.69 -14.48 -5.69
CA ALA A 329 -12.17 -13.14 -5.91
C ALA A 329 -12.91 -12.45 -7.07
N ASP A 330 -13.13 -13.14 -8.19
CA ASP A 330 -13.85 -12.62 -9.36
C ASP A 330 -15.31 -12.28 -9.03
N LEU A 331 -15.98 -13.06 -8.18
CA LEU A 331 -17.32 -12.76 -7.69
C LEU A 331 -17.36 -11.46 -6.87
N ILE A 332 -16.36 -11.19 -6.05
CA ILE A 332 -16.28 -9.93 -5.29
C ILE A 332 -16.16 -8.74 -6.24
N VAL A 333 -15.29 -8.84 -7.23
CA VAL A 333 -15.13 -7.78 -8.25
C VAL A 333 -16.44 -7.54 -8.99
N ALA A 334 -17.05 -8.60 -9.51
CA ALA A 334 -18.32 -8.51 -10.23
C ALA A 334 -19.45 -7.92 -9.37
N GLY A 335 -19.53 -8.30 -8.09
CA GLY A 335 -20.49 -7.75 -7.14
C GLY A 335 -20.29 -6.26 -6.92
N MET A 336 -19.04 -5.80 -6.78
CA MET A 336 -18.72 -4.39 -6.63
C MET A 336 -19.08 -3.58 -7.88
N GLU A 337 -18.66 -4.03 -9.05
CA GLU A 337 -18.98 -3.39 -10.33
C GLU A 337 -20.48 -3.22 -10.54
N LYS A 338 -21.25 -4.27 -10.27
CA LYS A 338 -22.72 -4.23 -10.41
C LYS A 338 -23.40 -3.36 -9.35
N ALA A 339 -22.89 -3.30 -8.12
CA ALA A 339 -23.41 -2.42 -7.07
C ALA A 339 -23.20 -0.95 -7.44
N ILE A 340 -22.00 -0.60 -7.92
CA ILE A 340 -21.66 0.75 -8.41
C ILE A 340 -22.51 1.11 -9.63
N ALA A 341 -22.64 0.21 -10.61
CA ALA A 341 -23.46 0.42 -11.81
C ALA A 341 -24.95 0.64 -11.47
N ALA A 342 -25.45 -0.01 -10.41
CA ALA A 342 -26.79 0.21 -9.90
C ALA A 342 -26.93 1.49 -9.06
N ARG A 343 -25.87 2.27 -8.91
CA ARG A 343 -25.81 3.50 -8.11
C ARG A 343 -26.25 3.33 -6.63
N SER A 344 -26.15 2.12 -6.09
CA SER A 344 -26.34 1.85 -4.65
C SER A 344 -24.97 1.89 -3.99
N VAL A 345 -24.57 3.06 -3.49
CA VAL A 345 -23.18 3.35 -3.08
C VAL A 345 -23.15 4.10 -1.76
N THR A 346 -22.02 4.07 -1.08
CA THR A 346 -21.81 4.80 0.18
C THR A 346 -21.68 6.31 -0.05
N TYR A 347 -21.74 7.08 1.03
CA TYR A 347 -21.80 8.55 1.02
C TYR A 347 -20.71 9.24 0.19
N ASP A 348 -19.52 8.67 0.19
CA ASP A 348 -18.34 9.20 -0.53
C ASP A 348 -18.56 9.25 -2.04
N PHE A 349 -19.22 8.27 -2.60
CA PHE A 349 -19.62 8.25 -4.00
C PHE A 349 -20.98 8.93 -4.23
N ALA A 350 -21.98 8.67 -3.36
CA ALA A 350 -23.32 9.18 -3.55
C ALA A 350 -23.37 10.71 -3.68
N ARG A 351 -22.58 11.43 -2.90
CA ARG A 351 -22.47 12.90 -2.96
C ARG A 351 -21.93 13.46 -4.27
N LEU A 352 -21.33 12.61 -5.11
CA LEU A 352 -20.67 12.99 -6.38
C LEU A 352 -21.33 12.31 -7.59
N MET A 353 -22.36 11.48 -7.39
CA MET A 353 -23.03 10.71 -8.43
C MET A 353 -24.50 11.14 -8.55
N ASP A 354 -24.88 11.74 -9.65
CA ASP A 354 -26.29 12.10 -9.89
C ASP A 354 -27.19 10.86 -9.88
N GLY A 355 -28.29 10.94 -9.14
CA GLY A 355 -29.28 9.85 -9.03
C GLY A 355 -28.77 8.61 -8.29
N ALA A 356 -27.71 8.72 -7.48
CA ALA A 356 -27.26 7.66 -6.60
C ALA A 356 -28.17 7.53 -5.39
N THR A 357 -28.34 6.29 -4.92
CA THR A 357 -28.96 5.97 -3.64
C THR A 357 -27.82 5.78 -2.63
N GLU A 358 -27.76 6.67 -1.65
CA GLU A 358 -26.83 6.52 -0.52
C GLU A 358 -27.25 5.35 0.35
N VAL A 359 -26.33 4.43 0.58
CA VAL A 359 -26.51 3.25 1.42
C VAL A 359 -25.47 3.20 2.53
N LYS A 360 -25.78 2.51 3.61
CA LYS A 360 -24.86 2.26 4.73
C LYS A 360 -23.74 1.30 4.34
N CYS A 361 -22.68 1.25 5.15
CA CYS A 361 -21.58 0.30 5.01
C CYS A 361 -22.07 -1.16 4.89
N SER A 362 -22.93 -1.59 5.80
CA SER A 362 -23.51 -2.94 5.78
C SER A 362 -24.41 -3.19 4.56
N GLN A 363 -25.20 -2.20 4.17
CA GLN A 363 -26.11 -2.30 3.02
C GLN A 363 -25.33 -2.34 1.68
N PHE A 364 -24.19 -1.65 1.59
CA PHE A 364 -23.33 -1.76 0.41
C PHE A 364 -22.77 -3.19 0.26
N ALA A 365 -22.33 -3.80 1.36
CA ALA A 365 -21.92 -5.20 1.35
C ALA A 365 -23.08 -6.14 0.91
N GLU A 366 -24.29 -5.90 1.39
CA GLU A 366 -25.49 -6.66 0.97
C GLU A 366 -25.78 -6.48 -0.52
N ALA A 367 -25.69 -5.25 -1.01
CA ALA A 367 -25.88 -4.96 -2.44
C ALA A 367 -24.86 -5.70 -3.32
N MET A 368 -23.59 -5.78 -2.87
CA MET A 368 -22.56 -6.57 -3.55
C MET A 368 -22.90 -8.06 -3.56
N VAL A 369 -23.25 -8.63 -2.40
CA VAL A 369 -23.60 -10.07 -2.26
C VAL A 369 -24.78 -10.44 -3.15
N ALA A 370 -25.82 -9.59 -3.19
CA ALA A 370 -26.99 -9.81 -4.02
C ALA A 370 -26.70 -9.80 -5.53
N LYS A 371 -25.57 -9.22 -5.94
CA LYS A 371 -25.20 -9.02 -7.35
C LYS A 371 -24.00 -9.86 -7.82
N MET A 372 -23.43 -10.69 -6.97
CA MET A 372 -22.36 -11.64 -7.30
C MET A 372 -22.74 -12.69 -8.36
#